data_43ce2269623a5736149c3e3a46f05061
#
_entry.id   43ce2269623a5736149c3e3a46f05061
#
_cell.length_a   1.000
_cell.length_b   1.000
_cell.length_c   1.000
_cell.angle_alpha   90.00
_cell.angle_beta   90.00
_cell.angle_gamma   90.00
#
_symmetry.space_group_name_H-M   'P 1'
#
loop_
_entity.id
_entity.type
_entity.pdbx_description
1 polymer ?
#
loop_
_entity_poly.entity_id
_entity_poly.type
_entity_poly.pdbx_seq_one_letter_code
_entity_poly.pdbx_strand_id
1 'polypeptide(L)'
;MRVAVPSVRTRLTLWHAGVLALVICLFSAGTLLFVRAGLYRALDEQIERDLATIEKVYREETGDLGELDHRMGMTLFEVAEGHTVIYRTASWPPPDTKPYRMRASADAVHRISVARDETALRQTLWTLAVILAMGIPCAIGLAIAGGYLLAGRVLAPVGAMAATARRITAESLSARLPVENPRDEFGQLANVFNETLSRLDAAFEQLRRFTADASHELRTPLTGMRSIGEVALQRSLTVQEYREVVASMLEEVDRLTRLVENLLLLTRAEAGPIPLTPTVVDLCELVVSVSESLRVLAEDKDQKLTVEPLAPVTAACDASILRLGVTNLVYNAITYTPNKGVISVAATRSPAGDALIEVQDTGPGIPAAHRERIFDRFYRLDSGRSRETGGIGLGLAIARWAVEANGGRIELESEEGRGSLFRIVLPSP
;
A
#
# COMPACT_ATOMS: atom_id res chain seq x y z
N MET A 1 23.39 14.46 -24.75
CA MET A 1 23.93 13.24 -24.11
C MET A 1 23.12 13.01 -22.83
N ARG A 2 22.14 12.08 -22.82
CA ARG A 2 21.40 11.72 -21.59
C ARG A 2 22.36 10.87 -20.74
N VAL A 3 22.82 11.42 -19.64
CA VAL A 3 23.55 10.65 -18.63
C VAL A 3 22.60 9.57 -18.13
N ALA A 4 22.90 8.32 -18.49
CA ALA A 4 22.13 7.18 -18.04
C ALA A 4 22.23 7.12 -16.51
N VAL A 5 21.15 7.41 -15.81
CA VAL A 5 21.09 7.29 -14.34
C VAL A 5 21.33 5.82 -14.00
N PRO A 6 22.39 5.50 -13.24
CA PRO A 6 22.71 4.12 -12.90
C PRO A 6 21.55 3.49 -12.13
N SER A 7 21.27 2.22 -12.44
CA SER A 7 20.19 1.47 -11.77
C SER A 7 20.41 1.43 -10.25
N VAL A 8 19.34 1.31 -9.48
CA VAL A 8 19.40 1.17 -8.00
C VAL A 8 20.36 0.04 -7.60
N ARG A 9 20.36 -1.07 -8.35
CA ARG A 9 21.27 -2.20 -8.20
C ARG A 9 22.74 -1.77 -8.29
N THR A 10 23.09 -1.04 -9.34
CA THR A 10 24.47 -0.56 -9.58
C THR A 10 24.91 0.44 -8.50
N ARG A 11 24.02 1.34 -8.13
CA ARG A 11 24.31 2.36 -7.12
C ARG A 11 24.52 1.75 -5.73
N LEU A 12 23.70 0.79 -5.33
CA LEU A 12 23.81 0.08 -4.08
C LEU A 12 25.11 -0.74 -4.02
N THR A 13 25.44 -1.48 -5.09
CA THR A 13 26.67 -2.27 -5.18
C THR A 13 27.91 -1.40 -5.09
N LEU A 14 27.95 -0.26 -5.82
CA LEU A 14 29.09 0.67 -5.78
C LEU A 14 29.26 1.32 -4.41
N TRP A 15 28.16 1.67 -3.74
CA TRP A 15 28.24 2.28 -2.41
C TRP A 15 28.80 1.30 -1.38
N HIS A 16 28.29 0.05 -1.35
CA HIS A 16 28.80 -0.99 -0.45
C HIS A 16 30.25 -1.37 -0.75
N ALA A 17 30.61 -1.47 -2.04
CA ALA A 17 31.98 -1.73 -2.44
C ALA A 17 32.93 -0.59 -2.01
N GLY A 18 32.50 0.66 -2.10
CA GLY A 18 33.28 1.82 -1.66
C GLY A 18 33.50 1.82 -0.14
N VAL A 19 32.45 1.56 0.64
CA VAL A 19 32.58 1.46 2.11
C VAL A 19 33.50 0.30 2.50
N LEU A 20 33.32 -0.87 1.90
CA LEU A 20 34.15 -2.05 2.18
C LEU A 20 35.61 -1.81 1.79
N ALA A 21 35.87 -1.19 0.63
CA ALA A 21 37.21 -0.82 0.19
C ALA A 21 37.90 0.12 1.20
N LEU A 22 37.15 1.13 1.69
CA LEU A 22 37.67 2.05 2.70
C LEU A 22 38.06 1.30 4.00
N VAL A 23 37.19 0.43 4.48
CA VAL A 23 37.44 -0.35 5.70
C VAL A 23 38.63 -1.29 5.54
N ILE A 24 38.73 -2.00 4.40
CA ILE A 24 39.86 -2.90 4.12
C ILE A 24 41.16 -2.11 4.00
N CYS A 25 41.18 -0.96 3.32
CA CYS A 25 42.37 -0.12 3.21
C CYS A 25 42.81 0.41 4.56
N LEU A 26 41.91 0.89 5.41
CA LEU A 26 42.25 1.39 6.74
C LEU A 26 42.78 0.26 7.65
N PHE A 27 42.15 -0.90 7.61
CA PHE A 27 42.60 -2.08 8.36
C PHE A 27 43.96 -2.56 7.90
N SER A 28 44.19 -2.63 6.59
CA SER A 28 45.48 -3.04 6.00
C SER A 28 46.60 -2.05 6.31
N ALA A 29 46.34 -0.75 6.22
CA ALA A 29 47.28 0.28 6.62
C ALA A 29 47.61 0.20 8.12
N GLY A 30 46.60 0.05 8.97
CA GLY A 30 46.78 -0.16 10.41
C GLY A 30 47.61 -1.38 10.73
N THR A 31 47.34 -2.51 10.08
CA THR A 31 48.09 -3.77 10.25
C THR A 31 49.54 -3.59 9.83
N LEU A 32 49.78 -2.97 8.66
CA LEU A 32 51.16 -2.72 8.20
C LEU A 32 51.93 -1.81 9.16
N LEU A 33 51.32 -0.72 9.63
CA LEU A 33 51.92 0.19 10.61
C LEU A 33 52.20 -0.49 11.95
N PHE A 34 51.24 -1.30 12.43
CA PHE A 34 51.39 -2.03 13.69
C PHE A 34 52.54 -3.02 13.62
N VAL A 35 52.55 -3.87 12.56
CA VAL A 35 53.61 -4.88 12.39
C VAL A 35 54.97 -4.20 12.22
N ARG A 36 55.04 -3.10 11.40
CA ARG A 36 56.25 -2.31 11.24
C ARG A 36 56.75 -1.79 12.60
N ALA A 37 55.87 -1.15 13.39
CA ALA A 37 56.25 -0.60 14.68
C ALA A 37 56.72 -1.69 15.67
N GLY A 38 56.04 -2.87 15.63
CA GLY A 38 56.42 -4.01 16.44
C GLY A 38 57.81 -4.59 16.09
N LEU A 39 58.07 -4.79 14.78
CA LEU A 39 59.33 -5.32 14.31
C LEU A 39 60.50 -4.37 14.59
N TYR A 40 60.32 -3.05 14.36
CA TYR A 40 61.33 -2.07 14.67
C TYR A 40 61.60 -1.95 16.18
N ARG A 41 60.59 -2.01 17.03
CA ARG A 41 60.76 -2.06 18.50
C ARG A 41 61.54 -3.29 18.95
N ALA A 42 61.18 -4.46 18.44
CA ALA A 42 61.90 -5.69 18.74
C ALA A 42 63.39 -5.65 18.32
N LEU A 43 63.66 -5.03 17.15
CA LEU A 43 65.06 -4.82 16.69
C LEU A 43 65.83 -3.83 17.59
N ASP A 44 65.21 -2.73 17.99
CA ASP A 44 65.78 -1.74 18.90
C ASP A 44 66.11 -2.35 20.28
N GLU A 45 65.16 -3.09 20.85
CA GLU A 45 65.39 -3.82 22.12
C GLU A 45 66.50 -4.86 22.02
N GLN A 46 66.66 -5.46 20.84
CA GLN A 46 67.75 -6.40 20.60
C GLN A 46 69.11 -5.70 20.51
N ILE A 47 69.17 -4.56 19.82
CA ILE A 47 70.37 -3.72 19.76
C ILE A 47 70.79 -3.20 21.17
N GLU A 48 69.78 -2.80 21.97
CA GLU A 48 70.05 -2.35 23.36
C GLU A 48 70.55 -3.50 24.24
N ARG A 49 70.05 -4.70 24.10
CA ARG A 49 70.58 -5.89 24.79
C ARG A 49 72.01 -6.23 24.35
N ASP A 50 72.30 -6.13 23.05
CA ASP A 50 73.63 -6.33 22.48
C ASP A 50 74.62 -5.28 23.04
N LEU A 51 74.21 -3.99 23.03
CA LEU A 51 74.98 -2.91 23.63
C LEU A 51 75.33 -3.17 25.11
N ALA A 52 74.31 -3.54 25.93
CA ALA A 52 74.52 -3.81 27.34
C ALA A 52 75.45 -5.00 27.55
N THR A 53 75.33 -6.02 26.66
CA THR A 53 76.24 -7.20 26.75
C THR A 53 77.66 -6.85 26.42
N ILE A 54 77.91 -6.06 25.36
CA ILE A 54 79.24 -5.61 24.96
C ILE A 54 79.84 -4.71 26.05
N GLU A 55 79.08 -3.76 26.58
CA GLU A 55 79.47 -2.87 27.65
C GLU A 55 79.91 -3.64 28.91
N LYS A 56 79.12 -4.66 29.30
CA LYS A 56 79.43 -5.50 30.44
C LYS A 56 80.74 -6.29 30.27
N VAL A 57 80.92 -6.94 29.10
CA VAL A 57 82.14 -7.67 28.80
C VAL A 57 83.35 -6.78 28.77
N TYR A 58 83.24 -5.57 28.23
CA TYR A 58 84.29 -4.57 28.16
C TYR A 58 84.69 -4.04 29.55
N ARG A 59 83.74 -3.78 30.46
CA ARG A 59 84.01 -3.26 31.83
C ARG A 59 84.61 -4.29 32.79
N GLU A 60 84.28 -5.58 32.62
CA GLU A 60 84.69 -6.67 33.51
C GLU A 60 86.20 -7.10 33.27
N GLU A 61 86.87 -6.52 32.30
CA GLU A 61 88.29 -6.83 31.90
C GLU A 61 88.63 -8.32 31.68
N THR A 62 87.59 -9.20 31.76
CA THR A 62 87.75 -10.68 31.76
C THR A 62 87.30 -11.26 30.41
N GLY A 63 86.72 -10.53 29.52
CA GLY A 63 86.12 -11.02 28.30
C GLY A 63 86.93 -10.69 27.04
N ASP A 64 87.22 -11.71 26.26
CA ASP A 64 87.74 -11.53 24.89
C ASP A 64 86.64 -11.05 23.97
N LEU A 65 86.77 -9.73 23.51
CA LEU A 65 85.83 -9.16 22.56
C LEU A 65 85.77 -9.95 21.24
N GLY A 66 86.85 -10.69 20.88
CA GLY A 66 86.92 -11.55 19.73
C GLY A 66 86.02 -12.81 19.89
N GLU A 67 86.02 -13.40 21.12
CA GLU A 67 85.07 -14.52 21.43
C GLU A 67 83.61 -14.04 21.42
N LEU A 68 83.37 -12.80 21.89
CA LEU A 68 82.02 -12.22 21.86
C LEU A 68 81.55 -11.97 20.43
N ASP A 69 82.40 -11.52 19.53
CA ASP A 69 82.11 -11.35 18.10
C ASP A 69 81.66 -12.68 17.46
N HIS A 70 82.37 -13.76 17.77
CA HIS A 70 82.01 -15.11 17.32
C HIS A 70 80.65 -15.58 17.88
N ARG A 71 80.26 -15.20 19.10
CA ARG A 71 78.98 -15.55 19.72
C ARG A 71 77.81 -14.69 19.20
N MET A 72 78.05 -13.43 18.91
CA MET A 72 77.02 -12.47 18.47
C MET A 72 76.74 -12.53 16.96
N GLY A 73 77.56 -13.18 16.19
CA GLY A 73 77.42 -13.67 14.81
C GLY A 73 76.96 -12.66 13.74
N MET A 74 75.79 -12.10 13.91
CA MET A 74 75.16 -11.15 12.93
C MET A 74 75.23 -9.68 13.39
N THR A 75 75.80 -9.41 14.58
CA THR A 75 75.87 -8.06 15.14
C THR A 75 77.23 -7.48 14.84
N LEU A 76 77.25 -6.35 14.12
CA LEU A 76 78.49 -5.64 13.92
C LEU A 76 78.66 -4.58 15.00
N PHE A 77 79.82 -4.52 15.59
CA PHE A 77 80.09 -3.54 16.64
C PHE A 77 81.50 -2.99 16.59
N GLU A 78 81.69 -1.76 17.12
CA GLU A 78 82.95 -1.08 17.33
C GLU A 78 83.00 -0.54 18.75
N VAL A 79 84.07 -0.77 19.41
CA VAL A 79 84.44 -0.17 20.71
C VAL A 79 85.65 0.75 20.55
N ALA A 80 85.45 2.01 20.90
CA ALA A 80 86.48 3.03 20.82
C ALA A 80 86.62 3.79 22.15
N GLU A 81 87.81 4.11 22.54
CA GLU A 81 88.16 4.95 23.69
C GLU A 81 88.75 6.28 23.18
N GLY A 82 88.04 7.38 23.36
CA GLY A 82 88.38 8.65 22.77
C GLY A 82 88.43 8.56 21.23
N HIS A 83 89.62 8.67 20.69
CA HIS A 83 89.92 8.55 19.23
C HIS A 83 90.52 7.19 18.84
N THR A 84 90.76 6.29 19.78
CA THR A 84 91.47 5.03 19.51
C THR A 84 90.40 3.88 19.45
N VAL A 85 90.42 3.16 18.32
CA VAL A 85 89.51 1.95 18.20
C VAL A 85 90.19 0.81 18.92
N ILE A 86 89.51 0.26 19.96
CA ILE A 86 89.98 -0.85 20.75
C ILE A 86 89.67 -2.18 20.07
N TYR A 87 88.45 -2.30 19.61
CA TYR A 87 87.98 -3.48 18.88
C TYR A 87 86.91 -3.11 17.84
N ARG A 88 86.96 -3.76 16.70
CA ARG A 88 85.86 -3.72 15.71
C ARG A 88 85.74 -5.05 15.00
N THR A 89 84.45 -5.39 14.69
CA THR A 89 84.17 -6.55 13.87
C THR A 89 84.77 -6.42 12.46
N ALA A 90 85.06 -7.54 11.82
CA ALA A 90 85.76 -7.55 10.51
C ALA A 90 84.99 -6.80 9.38
N SER A 91 83.69 -6.72 9.46
CA SER A 91 82.84 -6.04 8.49
C SER A 91 82.39 -4.65 8.95
N TRP A 92 83.08 -4.01 9.88
CA TRP A 92 82.83 -2.63 10.31
C TRP A 92 83.68 -1.63 9.50
N PRO A 93 83.13 -0.49 9.06
CA PRO A 93 81.72 -0.04 9.17
C PRO A 93 80.79 -0.89 8.32
N PRO A 94 79.42 -0.96 8.69
CA PRO A 94 78.45 -1.71 7.90
C PRO A 94 78.55 -1.29 6.42
N PRO A 95 78.50 -2.26 5.48
CA PRO A 95 78.54 -1.96 4.08
C PRO A 95 77.25 -1.22 3.62
N ASP A 96 77.44 -0.15 2.81
CA ASP A 96 76.33 0.63 2.27
C ASP A 96 75.37 -0.19 1.38
N THR A 97 75.74 -1.37 0.96
CA THR A 97 74.98 -2.29 0.13
C THR A 97 73.81 -2.96 0.85
N LYS A 98 73.78 -2.92 2.19
CA LYS A 98 72.74 -3.51 3.04
C LYS A 98 72.20 -2.48 4.02
N PRO A 99 70.91 -2.53 4.35
CA PRO A 99 70.33 -1.70 5.38
C PRO A 99 70.70 -2.17 6.75
N TYR A 100 71.37 -1.33 7.53
CA TYR A 100 71.66 -1.57 8.92
C TYR A 100 71.06 -0.52 9.82
N ARG A 101 70.60 -0.97 11.00
CA ARG A 101 70.16 -0.05 12.05
C ARG A 101 71.28 0.06 13.08
N MET A 102 71.71 1.27 13.35
CA MET A 102 72.83 1.54 14.25
C MET A 102 72.37 2.29 15.49
N ARG A 103 72.91 1.95 16.61
CA ARG A 103 72.85 2.73 17.85
C ARG A 103 74.22 2.80 18.47
N ALA A 104 74.50 3.89 19.13
CA ALA A 104 75.73 4.08 19.85
C ALA A 104 75.43 4.51 21.29
N SER A 105 76.07 3.88 22.22
CA SER A 105 76.18 4.36 23.61
C SER A 105 77.53 5.10 23.73
N ALA A 106 77.48 6.29 24.28
CA ALA A 106 78.68 7.07 24.52
C ALA A 106 78.74 7.47 26.00
N ASP A 107 79.78 7.04 26.69
CA ASP A 107 80.13 7.51 28.01
C ASP A 107 81.30 8.53 27.84
N ALA A 108 81.71 9.22 28.91
CA ALA A 108 82.73 10.27 28.85
C ALA A 108 84.05 9.81 28.22
N VAL A 109 84.33 8.52 28.24
CA VAL A 109 85.59 7.92 27.79
C VAL A 109 85.44 6.97 26.62
N HIS A 110 84.31 6.22 26.59
CA HIS A 110 84.06 5.10 25.64
C HIS A 110 82.93 5.36 24.72
N ARG A 111 83.01 4.89 23.46
CA ARG A 111 81.95 4.84 22.49
C ARG A 111 81.79 3.42 22.00
N ILE A 112 80.57 2.81 22.24
CA ILE A 112 80.26 1.53 21.71
C ILE A 112 79.14 1.71 20.65
N SER A 113 79.41 1.31 19.44
CA SER A 113 78.53 1.42 18.32
C SER A 113 78.10 -0.01 17.90
N VAL A 114 76.82 -0.25 17.77
CA VAL A 114 76.25 -1.56 17.35
C VAL A 114 75.41 -1.36 16.12
N ALA A 115 75.56 -2.23 15.13
CA ALA A 115 74.79 -2.24 13.90
C ALA A 115 74.21 -3.65 13.66
N ARG A 116 72.91 -3.70 13.36
CA ARG A 116 72.20 -4.92 12.97
C ARG A 116 71.58 -4.86 11.61
N ASP A 117 71.65 -5.98 10.87
CA ASP A 117 71.08 -6.08 9.51
C ASP A 117 69.55 -6.05 9.56
N GLU A 118 68.96 -5.10 8.82
CA GLU A 118 67.52 -4.93 8.67
C GLU A 118 66.97 -5.74 7.49
N THR A 119 67.75 -6.47 6.72
CA THR A 119 67.31 -7.09 5.45
C THR A 119 66.14 -8.02 5.66
N ALA A 120 66.18 -8.89 6.69
CA ALA A 120 65.07 -9.83 7.00
C ALA A 120 63.80 -9.09 7.39
N LEU A 121 63.94 -8.00 8.18
CA LEU A 121 62.78 -7.16 8.59
C LEU A 121 62.14 -6.48 7.38
N ARG A 122 62.96 -5.88 6.53
CA ARG A 122 62.46 -5.23 5.29
C ARG A 122 61.86 -6.21 4.32
N GLN A 123 62.39 -7.42 4.19
CA GLN A 123 61.79 -8.51 3.40
C GLN A 123 60.44 -8.91 3.92
N THR A 124 60.29 -9.08 5.25
CA THR A 124 59.00 -9.41 5.87
C THR A 124 57.98 -8.33 5.62
N LEU A 125 58.34 -7.05 5.81
CA LEU A 125 57.43 -5.93 5.53
C LEU A 125 57.08 -5.82 4.04
N TRP A 126 58.03 -6.07 3.15
CA TRP A 126 57.79 -6.08 1.71
C TRP A 126 56.82 -7.20 1.31
N THR A 127 57.05 -8.42 1.82
CA THR A 127 56.16 -9.57 1.58
C THR A 127 54.73 -9.28 2.06
N LEU A 128 54.60 -8.73 3.26
CA LEU A 128 53.30 -8.33 3.81
C LEU A 128 52.63 -7.26 2.93
N ALA A 129 53.40 -6.25 2.50
CA ALA A 129 52.87 -5.20 1.62
C ALA A 129 52.39 -5.76 0.26
N VAL A 130 53.12 -6.70 -0.33
CA VAL A 130 52.71 -7.38 -1.59
C VAL A 130 51.46 -8.22 -1.39
N ILE A 131 51.36 -8.99 -0.30
CA ILE A 131 50.18 -9.79 0.00
C ILE A 131 48.95 -8.87 0.16
N LEU A 132 49.07 -7.77 0.89
CA LEU A 132 48.00 -6.80 1.06
C LEU A 132 47.65 -6.11 -0.27
N ALA A 133 48.64 -5.71 -1.06
CA ALA A 133 48.45 -5.05 -2.36
C ALA A 133 47.72 -5.94 -3.38
N MET A 134 47.91 -7.26 -3.35
CA MET A 134 47.18 -8.23 -4.19
C MET A 134 45.83 -8.63 -3.59
N GLY A 135 45.79 -8.79 -2.28
CA GLY A 135 44.57 -9.23 -1.57
C GLY A 135 43.43 -8.21 -1.62
N ILE A 136 43.77 -6.91 -1.49
CA ILE A 136 42.76 -5.85 -1.47
C ILE A 136 41.94 -5.79 -2.77
N PRO A 137 42.54 -5.71 -3.97
CA PRO A 137 41.79 -5.70 -5.23
C PRO A 137 40.93 -6.98 -5.43
N CYS A 138 41.49 -8.11 -5.03
CA CYS A 138 40.75 -9.39 -5.12
C CYS A 138 39.52 -9.37 -4.21
N ALA A 139 39.65 -8.94 -2.96
CA ALA A 139 38.53 -8.83 -2.02
C ALA A 139 37.47 -7.84 -2.52
N ILE A 140 37.88 -6.68 -3.04
CA ILE A 140 36.98 -5.68 -3.60
C ILE A 140 36.25 -6.24 -4.85
N GLY A 141 36.94 -6.94 -5.74
CA GLY A 141 36.36 -7.58 -6.91
C GLY A 141 35.30 -8.63 -6.55
N LEU A 142 35.58 -9.47 -5.55
CA LEU A 142 34.62 -10.45 -5.03
C LEU A 142 33.40 -9.77 -4.38
N ALA A 143 33.62 -8.69 -3.64
CA ALA A 143 32.54 -7.92 -3.02
C ALA A 143 31.62 -7.27 -4.05
N ILE A 144 32.20 -6.70 -5.13
CA ILE A 144 31.42 -6.14 -6.25
C ILE A 144 30.61 -7.23 -6.94
N ALA A 145 31.23 -8.34 -7.29
CA ALA A 145 30.57 -9.46 -7.97
C ALA A 145 29.44 -10.06 -7.12
N GLY A 146 29.73 -10.38 -5.85
CA GLY A 146 28.75 -10.93 -4.90
C GLY A 146 27.60 -9.95 -4.63
N GLY A 147 27.92 -8.68 -4.38
CA GLY A 147 26.93 -7.64 -4.16
C GLY A 147 26.02 -7.40 -5.37
N TYR A 148 26.59 -7.45 -6.58
CA TYR A 148 25.80 -7.32 -7.81
C TYR A 148 24.85 -8.51 -8.03
N LEU A 149 25.29 -9.73 -7.78
CA LEU A 149 24.46 -10.94 -7.87
C LEU A 149 23.35 -10.92 -6.82
N LEU A 150 23.69 -10.60 -5.57
CA LEU A 150 22.73 -10.55 -4.47
C LEU A 150 21.67 -9.47 -4.69
N ALA A 151 22.09 -8.25 -5.02
CA ALA A 151 21.17 -7.16 -5.33
C ALA A 151 20.23 -7.51 -6.50
N GLY A 152 20.72 -8.27 -7.49
CA GLY A 152 19.90 -8.75 -8.59
C GLY A 152 18.79 -9.71 -8.13
N ARG A 153 19.12 -10.65 -7.25
CA ARG A 153 18.12 -11.59 -6.70
C ARG A 153 17.11 -10.91 -5.78
N VAL A 154 17.58 -10.06 -4.88
CA VAL A 154 16.69 -9.35 -3.92
C VAL A 154 15.75 -8.38 -4.63
N LEU A 155 16.19 -7.72 -5.70
CA LEU A 155 15.35 -6.76 -6.44
C LEU A 155 14.54 -7.38 -7.59
N ALA A 156 14.71 -8.66 -7.92
CA ALA A 156 13.97 -9.34 -8.98
C ALA A 156 12.43 -9.28 -8.76
N PRO A 157 11.89 -9.53 -7.56
CA PRO A 157 10.45 -9.44 -7.30
C PRO A 157 9.88 -8.05 -7.63
N VAL A 158 10.60 -6.97 -7.27
CA VAL A 158 10.18 -5.59 -7.58
C VAL A 158 10.08 -5.38 -9.09
N GLY A 159 11.01 -5.93 -9.86
CA GLY A 159 10.97 -5.89 -11.32
C GLY A 159 9.74 -6.60 -11.89
N ALA A 160 9.41 -7.78 -11.37
CA ALA A 160 8.23 -8.55 -11.76
C ALA A 160 6.93 -7.81 -11.41
N MET A 161 6.84 -7.24 -10.20
CA MET A 161 5.70 -6.42 -9.76
C MET A 161 5.51 -5.20 -10.67
N ALA A 162 6.60 -4.47 -10.97
CA ALA A 162 6.54 -3.31 -11.86
C ALA A 162 6.13 -3.67 -13.29
N ALA A 163 6.58 -4.82 -13.80
CA ALA A 163 6.19 -5.32 -15.12
C ALA A 163 4.70 -5.68 -15.17
N THR A 164 4.18 -6.35 -14.12
CA THR A 164 2.76 -6.69 -14.01
C THR A 164 1.91 -5.43 -13.84
N ALA A 165 2.32 -4.51 -12.96
CA ALA A 165 1.60 -3.24 -12.74
C ALA A 165 1.46 -2.40 -14.03
N ARG A 166 2.49 -2.38 -14.89
CA ARG A 166 2.43 -1.69 -16.19
C ARG A 166 1.44 -2.31 -17.19
N ARG A 167 1.08 -3.56 -17.00
CA ARG A 167 0.14 -4.28 -17.87
C ARG A 167 -1.30 -4.15 -17.40
N ILE A 168 -1.50 -3.66 -16.16
CA ILE A 168 -2.82 -3.43 -15.61
C ILE A 168 -3.42 -2.17 -16.27
N THR A 169 -4.55 -2.35 -16.92
CA THR A 169 -5.35 -1.28 -17.52
C THR A 169 -6.78 -1.39 -16.98
N ALA A 170 -7.63 -0.43 -17.29
CA ALA A 170 -9.06 -0.49 -16.93
C ALA A 170 -9.77 -1.75 -17.48
N GLU A 171 -9.24 -2.36 -18.53
CA GLU A 171 -9.77 -3.57 -19.16
C GLU A 171 -9.23 -4.88 -18.52
N SER A 172 -8.16 -4.79 -17.72
CA SER A 172 -7.46 -5.93 -17.12
C SER A 172 -7.18 -5.79 -15.62
N LEU A 173 -8.12 -5.16 -14.89
CA LEU A 173 -8.04 -4.94 -13.45
C LEU A 173 -8.06 -6.25 -12.63
N SER A 174 -8.49 -7.38 -13.24
CA SER A 174 -8.44 -8.71 -12.63
C SER A 174 -7.03 -9.28 -12.47
N ALA A 175 -6.02 -8.71 -13.16
CA ALA A 175 -4.63 -9.11 -12.98
C ALA A 175 -4.14 -8.80 -11.56
N ARG A 176 -3.28 -9.67 -11.01
CA ARG A 176 -2.74 -9.53 -9.66
C ARG A 176 -1.22 -9.55 -9.69
N LEU A 177 -0.60 -8.80 -8.78
CA LEU A 177 0.84 -8.86 -8.56
C LEU A 177 1.21 -10.22 -7.97
N PRO A 178 2.33 -10.82 -8.42
CA PRO A 178 2.80 -12.09 -7.87
C PRO A 178 3.23 -11.91 -6.40
N VAL A 179 2.81 -12.84 -5.55
CA VAL A 179 3.19 -12.91 -4.14
C VAL A 179 4.02 -14.17 -3.95
N GLU A 180 5.36 -14.03 -3.97
CA GLU A 180 6.26 -15.18 -3.77
C GLU A 180 6.34 -15.58 -2.29
N ASN A 181 6.47 -14.60 -1.40
CA ASN A 181 6.50 -14.79 0.04
C ASN A 181 5.58 -13.79 0.75
N PRO A 182 4.42 -14.22 1.29
CA PRO A 182 3.46 -13.32 1.95
C PRO A 182 3.99 -12.65 3.24
N ARG A 183 5.10 -13.15 3.79
CA ARG A 183 5.61 -12.72 5.10
C ARG A 183 6.73 -11.68 5.01
N ASP A 184 7.33 -11.48 3.84
CA ASP A 184 8.33 -10.44 3.63
C ASP A 184 7.70 -9.09 3.22
N GLU A 185 8.50 -8.05 3.16
CA GLU A 185 8.07 -6.69 2.87
C GLU A 185 7.50 -6.57 1.45
N PHE A 186 8.01 -7.34 0.50
CA PHE A 186 7.53 -7.34 -0.88
C PHE A 186 6.18 -8.06 -1.01
N GLY A 187 6.01 -9.18 -0.30
CA GLY A 187 4.74 -9.88 -0.26
C GLY A 187 3.65 -9.08 0.43
N GLN A 188 3.96 -8.38 1.51
CA GLN A 188 3.02 -7.47 2.18
C GLN A 188 2.61 -6.33 1.23
N LEU A 189 3.58 -5.71 0.55
CA LEU A 189 3.29 -4.66 -0.44
C LEU A 189 2.41 -5.19 -1.58
N ALA A 190 2.71 -6.38 -2.10
CA ALA A 190 1.91 -7.01 -3.16
C ALA A 190 0.47 -7.27 -2.70
N ASN A 191 0.27 -7.73 -1.46
CA ASN A 191 -1.05 -7.98 -0.89
C ASN A 191 -1.87 -6.70 -0.77
N VAL A 192 -1.30 -5.62 -0.21
CA VAL A 192 -1.97 -4.30 -0.11
C VAL A 192 -2.36 -3.78 -1.49
N PHE A 193 -1.47 -3.92 -2.47
CA PHE A 193 -1.75 -3.51 -3.83
C PHE A 193 -2.85 -4.36 -4.49
N ASN A 194 -2.82 -5.67 -4.28
CA ASN A 194 -3.85 -6.59 -4.78
C ASN A 194 -5.22 -6.35 -4.15
N GLU A 195 -5.26 -5.98 -2.86
CA GLU A 195 -6.51 -5.57 -2.20
C GLU A 195 -7.06 -4.29 -2.82
N THR A 196 -6.21 -3.30 -3.07
CA THR A 196 -6.58 -2.06 -3.75
C THR A 196 -7.11 -2.34 -5.16
N LEU A 197 -6.44 -3.22 -5.91
CA LEU A 197 -6.91 -3.65 -7.24
C LEU A 197 -8.27 -4.36 -7.17
N SER A 198 -8.50 -5.18 -6.14
CA SER A 198 -9.79 -5.87 -5.96
C SER A 198 -10.92 -4.89 -5.68
N ARG A 199 -10.69 -3.86 -4.88
CA ARG A 199 -11.67 -2.79 -4.63
C ARG A 199 -11.96 -2.00 -5.92
N LEU A 200 -10.92 -1.70 -6.68
CA LEU A 200 -11.04 -0.97 -7.95
C LEU A 200 -11.80 -1.80 -9.00
N ASP A 201 -11.47 -3.08 -9.13
CA ASP A 201 -12.13 -4.04 -10.02
C ASP A 201 -13.64 -4.14 -9.72
N ALA A 202 -13.98 -4.29 -8.43
CA ALA A 202 -15.37 -4.30 -7.98
C ALA A 202 -16.12 -3.00 -8.32
N ALA A 203 -15.48 -1.84 -8.13
CA ALA A 203 -16.07 -0.55 -8.46
C ALA A 203 -16.28 -0.38 -9.99
N PHE A 204 -15.33 -0.80 -10.81
CA PHE A 204 -15.48 -0.77 -12.26
C PHE A 204 -16.56 -1.72 -12.77
N GLU A 205 -16.65 -2.92 -12.23
CA GLU A 205 -17.72 -3.88 -12.57
C GLU A 205 -19.09 -3.36 -12.15
N GLN A 206 -19.19 -2.64 -11.03
CA GLN A 206 -20.40 -1.98 -10.60
C GLN A 206 -20.79 -0.85 -11.57
N LEU A 207 -19.84 -0.01 -11.95
CA LEU A 207 -20.05 1.08 -12.91
C LEU A 207 -20.47 0.55 -14.28
N ARG A 208 -19.83 -0.53 -14.75
CA ARG A 208 -20.15 -1.16 -16.03
C ARG A 208 -21.57 -1.72 -16.06
N ARG A 209 -21.98 -2.43 -14.99
CA ARG A 209 -23.37 -2.92 -14.84
C ARG A 209 -24.35 -1.78 -14.79
N PHE A 210 -24.09 -0.75 -13.98
CA PHE A 210 -24.92 0.45 -13.90
C PHE A 210 -25.13 1.11 -15.27
N THR A 211 -24.06 1.28 -16.06
CA THR A 211 -24.12 1.92 -17.38
C THR A 211 -24.91 1.08 -18.39
N ALA A 212 -24.74 -0.26 -18.32
CA ALA A 212 -25.47 -1.19 -19.18
C ALA A 212 -26.98 -1.18 -18.84
N ASP A 213 -27.32 -1.29 -17.55
CA ASP A 213 -28.70 -1.32 -17.07
C ASP A 213 -29.42 0.01 -17.36
N ALA A 214 -28.76 1.15 -17.08
CA ALA A 214 -29.30 2.47 -17.41
C ALA A 214 -29.56 2.61 -18.92
N SER A 215 -28.65 2.12 -19.77
CA SER A 215 -28.83 2.15 -21.22
C SER A 215 -30.01 1.32 -21.69
N HIS A 216 -30.22 0.15 -21.06
CA HIS A 216 -31.37 -0.71 -21.36
C HIS A 216 -32.69 -0.08 -20.91
N GLU A 217 -32.75 0.49 -19.70
CA GLU A 217 -33.96 1.10 -19.14
C GLU A 217 -34.32 2.43 -19.84
N LEU A 218 -33.35 3.17 -20.40
CA LEU A 218 -33.61 4.34 -21.24
C LEU A 218 -34.10 3.97 -22.64
N ARG A 219 -33.60 2.89 -23.22
CA ARG A 219 -33.95 2.48 -24.57
C ARG A 219 -35.43 2.07 -24.69
N THR A 220 -35.95 1.38 -23.67
CA THR A 220 -37.31 0.82 -23.67
C THR A 220 -38.39 1.89 -23.87
N PRO A 221 -38.49 2.96 -23.03
CA PRO A 221 -39.50 4.00 -23.22
C PRO A 221 -39.32 4.78 -24.53
N LEU A 222 -38.05 5.02 -24.95
CA LEU A 222 -37.78 5.69 -26.23
C LEU A 222 -38.27 4.85 -27.42
N THR A 223 -38.09 3.54 -27.37
CA THR A 223 -38.60 2.62 -28.40
C THR A 223 -40.13 2.57 -28.38
N GLY A 224 -40.73 2.57 -27.18
CA GLY A 224 -42.20 2.62 -26.98
C GLY A 224 -42.79 3.89 -27.60
N MET A 225 -42.29 5.09 -27.25
CA MET A 225 -42.72 6.36 -27.82
C MET A 225 -42.62 6.38 -29.34
N ARG A 226 -41.47 5.91 -29.86
CA ARG A 226 -41.25 5.85 -31.31
C ARG A 226 -42.28 4.92 -31.97
N SER A 227 -42.49 3.73 -31.44
CA SER A 227 -43.46 2.77 -31.99
C SER A 227 -44.92 3.32 -31.98
N ILE A 228 -45.32 3.96 -30.88
CA ILE A 228 -46.64 4.61 -30.74
C ILE A 228 -46.80 5.70 -31.83
N GLY A 229 -45.79 6.53 -31.98
CA GLY A 229 -45.78 7.60 -33.00
C GLY A 229 -45.76 7.06 -34.43
N GLU A 230 -44.98 6.05 -34.76
CA GLU A 230 -44.91 5.43 -36.10
C GLU A 230 -46.27 4.77 -36.46
N VAL A 231 -46.89 4.07 -35.51
CA VAL A 231 -48.22 3.48 -35.74
C VAL A 231 -49.30 4.54 -35.95
N ALA A 232 -49.28 5.63 -35.17
CA ALA A 232 -50.20 6.75 -35.32
C ALA A 232 -50.09 7.47 -36.67
N LEU A 233 -48.86 7.57 -37.19
CA LEU A 233 -48.61 8.18 -38.51
C LEU A 233 -49.06 7.33 -39.70
N GLN A 234 -49.18 5.99 -39.48
CA GLN A 234 -49.59 5.06 -40.54
C GLN A 234 -51.10 4.88 -40.66
N ARG A 235 -51.90 5.40 -39.70
CA ARG A 235 -53.33 5.27 -39.64
C ARG A 235 -54.04 6.61 -39.75
N SER A 236 -55.21 6.63 -40.35
CA SER A 236 -56.11 7.79 -40.27
C SER A 236 -56.85 7.69 -38.94
N LEU A 237 -56.44 8.48 -37.97
CA LEU A 237 -56.99 8.52 -36.63
C LEU A 237 -57.98 9.66 -36.47
N THR A 238 -58.97 9.48 -35.62
CA THR A 238 -59.87 10.54 -35.15
C THR A 238 -59.11 11.49 -34.21
N VAL A 239 -59.69 12.69 -33.98
CA VAL A 239 -59.08 13.65 -33.03
C VAL A 239 -58.98 13.07 -31.63
N GLN A 240 -59.90 12.22 -31.22
CA GLN A 240 -59.89 11.57 -29.92
C GLN A 240 -58.76 10.54 -29.83
N GLU A 241 -58.57 9.70 -30.85
CA GLU A 241 -57.47 8.73 -30.91
C GLU A 241 -56.09 9.42 -30.96
N TYR A 242 -55.98 10.54 -31.63
CA TYR A 242 -54.74 11.33 -31.58
C TYR A 242 -54.43 11.85 -30.15
N ARG A 243 -55.46 12.28 -29.41
CA ARG A 243 -55.27 12.70 -28.00
C ARG A 243 -54.81 11.55 -27.13
N GLU A 244 -55.34 10.34 -27.30
CA GLU A 244 -54.94 9.13 -26.56
C GLU A 244 -53.47 8.74 -26.89
N VAL A 245 -53.09 8.82 -28.15
CA VAL A 245 -51.69 8.61 -28.59
C VAL A 245 -50.76 9.60 -27.91
N VAL A 246 -51.11 10.89 -27.92
CA VAL A 246 -50.28 11.95 -27.29
C VAL A 246 -50.24 11.74 -25.79
N ALA A 247 -51.34 11.36 -25.13
CA ALA A 247 -51.38 11.07 -23.72
C ALA A 247 -50.43 9.89 -23.37
N SER A 248 -50.52 8.79 -24.13
CA SER A 248 -49.62 7.65 -23.94
C SER A 248 -48.12 7.98 -24.14
N MET A 249 -47.81 8.88 -25.14
CA MET A 249 -46.45 9.36 -25.32
C MET A 249 -45.97 10.21 -24.15
N LEU A 250 -46.85 11.06 -23.59
CA LEU A 250 -46.52 11.90 -22.43
C LEU A 250 -46.28 11.04 -21.18
N GLU A 251 -47.05 9.97 -20.99
CA GLU A 251 -46.81 8.99 -19.88
C GLU A 251 -45.37 8.38 -19.97
N GLU A 252 -44.94 8.02 -21.16
CA GLU A 252 -43.57 7.50 -21.37
C GLU A 252 -42.51 8.59 -21.17
N VAL A 253 -42.77 9.86 -21.53
CA VAL A 253 -41.87 11.00 -21.24
C VAL A 253 -41.73 11.19 -19.71
N ASP A 254 -42.83 11.20 -18.99
CA ASP A 254 -42.83 11.34 -17.52
C ASP A 254 -42.11 10.18 -16.84
N ARG A 255 -42.25 8.98 -17.37
CA ARG A 255 -41.50 7.81 -16.90
C ARG A 255 -39.97 7.98 -17.12
N LEU A 256 -39.59 8.46 -18.31
CA LEU A 256 -38.18 8.69 -18.65
C LEU A 256 -37.58 9.83 -17.81
N THR A 257 -38.33 10.88 -17.55
CA THR A 257 -37.94 12.00 -16.69
C THR A 257 -37.63 11.49 -15.26
N ARG A 258 -38.55 10.72 -14.69
CA ARG A 258 -38.34 10.09 -13.35
C ARG A 258 -37.15 9.16 -13.33
N LEU A 259 -36.89 8.40 -14.41
CA LEU A 259 -35.70 7.54 -14.50
C LEU A 259 -34.44 8.39 -14.45
N VAL A 260 -34.34 9.45 -15.25
CA VAL A 260 -33.17 10.34 -15.29
C VAL A 260 -32.94 11.02 -13.94
N GLU A 261 -33.97 11.54 -13.30
CA GLU A 261 -33.90 12.16 -11.97
C GLU A 261 -33.37 11.18 -10.92
N ASN A 262 -33.87 9.94 -10.91
CA ASN A 262 -33.41 8.89 -10.03
C ASN A 262 -31.95 8.49 -10.26
N LEU A 263 -31.52 8.43 -11.53
CA LEU A 263 -30.11 8.18 -11.88
C LEU A 263 -29.19 9.30 -11.40
N LEU A 264 -29.58 10.57 -11.65
CA LEU A 264 -28.82 11.73 -11.18
C LEU A 264 -28.72 11.78 -9.66
N LEU A 265 -29.78 11.43 -8.96
CA LEU A 265 -29.80 11.36 -7.51
C LEU A 265 -28.81 10.29 -7.00
N LEU A 266 -28.86 9.08 -7.55
CA LEU A 266 -27.97 7.99 -7.16
C LEU A 266 -26.52 8.28 -7.50
N THR A 267 -26.22 8.93 -8.64
CA THR A 267 -24.84 9.32 -8.97
C THR A 267 -24.29 10.39 -8.02
N ARG A 268 -25.13 11.35 -7.61
CA ARG A 268 -24.74 12.33 -6.57
C ARG A 268 -24.50 11.67 -5.22
N ALA A 269 -25.32 10.70 -4.85
CA ALA A 269 -25.18 9.91 -3.63
C ALA A 269 -23.84 9.15 -3.54
N GLU A 270 -23.31 8.67 -4.68
CA GLU A 270 -22.02 7.98 -4.77
C GLU A 270 -20.81 8.90 -4.81
N ALA A 271 -20.99 10.11 -5.33
CA ALA A 271 -19.89 11.07 -5.44
C ALA A 271 -19.37 11.59 -4.08
N GLY A 272 -20.08 11.31 -3.00
CA GLY A 272 -19.70 11.67 -1.64
C GLY A 272 -20.89 12.06 -0.76
N PRO A 273 -20.66 12.36 0.51
CA PRO A 273 -21.73 12.78 1.42
C PRO A 273 -22.39 14.06 0.90
N ILE A 274 -23.70 13.96 0.66
CA ILE A 274 -24.52 15.14 0.31
C ILE A 274 -24.64 16.01 1.58
N PRO A 275 -24.44 17.33 1.48
CA PRO A 275 -24.65 18.21 2.63
C PRO A 275 -26.13 18.13 3.05
N LEU A 276 -26.38 17.51 4.20
CA LEU A 276 -27.69 17.44 4.82
C LEU A 276 -27.99 18.69 5.63
N THR A 277 -29.26 19.05 5.68
CA THR A 277 -29.78 20.08 6.59
C THR A 277 -30.70 19.42 7.64
N PRO A 278 -30.14 18.74 8.65
CA PRO A 278 -30.95 18.04 9.63
C PRO A 278 -31.74 19.07 10.46
N THR A 279 -33.03 18.80 10.58
CA THR A 279 -33.97 19.54 11.43
C THR A 279 -34.77 18.55 12.26
N VAL A 280 -35.42 19.03 13.30
CA VAL A 280 -36.35 18.18 14.05
C VAL A 280 -37.65 18.07 13.26
N VAL A 281 -37.92 16.88 12.74
CA VAL A 281 -39.07 16.58 11.85
C VAL A 281 -40.08 15.77 12.64
N ASP A 282 -41.38 16.15 12.51
CA ASP A 282 -42.49 15.33 12.95
C ASP A 282 -42.74 14.23 11.90
N LEU A 283 -42.42 13.00 12.26
CA LEU A 283 -42.58 11.84 11.36
C LEU A 283 -44.02 11.50 11.08
N CYS A 284 -44.92 11.81 11.99
CA CYS A 284 -46.35 11.59 11.80
C CYS A 284 -46.92 12.49 10.70
N GLU A 285 -46.56 13.78 10.75
CA GLU A 285 -46.96 14.74 9.69
C GLU A 285 -46.33 14.35 8.33
N LEU A 286 -45.06 13.91 8.32
CA LEU A 286 -44.38 13.45 7.11
C LEU A 286 -45.10 12.24 6.49
N VAL A 287 -45.44 11.20 7.32
CA VAL A 287 -46.12 9.99 6.86
C VAL A 287 -47.52 10.29 6.33
N VAL A 288 -48.31 11.14 7.02
CA VAL A 288 -49.62 11.57 6.56
C VAL A 288 -49.53 12.28 5.22
N SER A 289 -48.65 13.26 5.11
CA SER A 289 -48.44 14.03 3.87
C SER A 289 -48.04 13.15 2.69
N VAL A 290 -47.14 12.16 2.89
CA VAL A 290 -46.72 11.22 1.83
C VAL A 290 -47.88 10.31 1.44
N SER A 291 -48.62 9.77 2.44
CA SER A 291 -49.73 8.86 2.17
C SER A 291 -50.88 9.59 1.44
N GLU A 292 -51.18 10.83 1.79
CA GLU A 292 -52.16 11.65 1.07
C GLU A 292 -51.77 11.92 -0.39
N SER A 293 -50.51 12.21 -0.64
CA SER A 293 -50.02 12.44 -2.02
C SER A 293 -50.11 11.21 -2.92
N LEU A 294 -50.09 10.01 -2.36
CA LEU A 294 -50.20 8.73 -3.08
C LEU A 294 -51.56 8.07 -3.01
N ARG A 295 -52.54 8.68 -2.31
CA ARG A 295 -53.87 8.11 -2.12
C ARG A 295 -54.60 7.81 -3.43
N VAL A 296 -54.57 8.72 -4.38
CA VAL A 296 -55.20 8.55 -5.69
C VAL A 296 -54.69 7.31 -6.41
N LEU A 297 -53.38 7.02 -6.33
CA LEU A 297 -52.77 5.84 -6.98
C LEU A 297 -53.25 4.53 -6.30
N ALA A 298 -53.51 4.54 -5.00
CA ALA A 298 -54.07 3.39 -4.29
C ALA A 298 -55.54 3.21 -4.62
N GLU A 299 -56.33 4.29 -4.68
CA GLU A 299 -57.74 4.30 -5.03
C GLU A 299 -57.98 3.78 -6.47
N ASP A 300 -57.13 4.15 -7.44
CA ASP A 300 -57.19 3.63 -8.82
C ASP A 300 -57.03 2.10 -8.90
N LYS A 301 -56.44 1.49 -7.88
CA LYS A 301 -56.29 0.02 -7.74
C LYS A 301 -57.30 -0.62 -6.75
N ASP A 302 -58.31 0.13 -6.31
CA ASP A 302 -59.22 -0.32 -5.25
C ASP A 302 -58.50 -0.76 -3.95
N GLN A 303 -57.29 -0.26 -3.68
CA GLN A 303 -56.49 -0.60 -2.49
C GLN A 303 -56.89 0.29 -1.31
N LYS A 304 -56.79 -0.29 -0.10
CA LYS A 304 -57.01 0.46 1.13
C LYS A 304 -55.65 0.93 1.71
N LEU A 305 -55.35 2.25 1.52
CA LEU A 305 -54.21 2.89 2.16
C LEU A 305 -54.64 3.51 3.48
N THR A 306 -54.08 3.06 4.59
CA THR A 306 -54.39 3.54 5.94
C THR A 306 -53.13 4.09 6.63
N VAL A 307 -53.31 5.21 7.32
CA VAL A 307 -52.33 5.70 8.27
C VAL A 307 -52.84 5.36 9.65
N GLU A 308 -52.06 4.61 10.42
CA GLU A 308 -52.45 4.22 11.78
C GLU A 308 -52.44 5.42 12.73
N PRO A 309 -53.25 5.43 13.80
CA PRO A 309 -53.26 6.53 14.75
C PRO A 309 -51.86 6.69 15.39
N LEU A 310 -51.35 7.90 15.25
CA LEU A 310 -49.95 8.18 15.53
C LEU A 310 -49.81 8.94 16.87
N ALA A 311 -48.96 8.45 17.75
CA ALA A 311 -48.43 9.27 18.83
C ALA A 311 -47.33 10.18 18.23
N PRO A 312 -47.15 11.43 18.70
CA PRO A 312 -46.13 12.32 18.16
C PRO A 312 -44.73 11.70 18.22
N VAL A 313 -44.07 11.54 17.08
CA VAL A 313 -42.74 10.98 16.96
C VAL A 313 -41.86 11.96 16.16
N THR A 314 -40.79 12.42 16.77
CA THR A 314 -39.84 13.34 16.12
C THR A 314 -38.46 12.68 15.94
N ALA A 315 -37.79 13.03 14.87
CA ALA A 315 -36.39 12.64 14.61
C ALA A 315 -35.60 13.82 14.04
N ALA A 316 -34.30 13.84 14.30
CA ALA A 316 -33.38 14.79 13.68
C ALA A 316 -32.94 14.24 12.31
N CYS A 317 -33.47 14.82 11.21
CA CYS A 317 -33.20 14.35 9.86
C CYS A 317 -33.39 15.46 8.82
N ASP A 318 -32.90 15.23 7.59
CA ASP A 318 -33.27 16.03 6.44
C ASP A 318 -34.65 15.59 5.94
N ALA A 319 -35.65 16.43 6.16
CA ALA A 319 -37.07 16.15 5.84
C ALA A 319 -37.28 15.81 4.34
N SER A 320 -36.54 16.47 3.45
CA SER A 320 -36.68 16.29 1.99
C SER A 320 -36.16 14.94 1.56
N ILE A 321 -35.00 14.55 2.05
CA ILE A 321 -34.38 13.27 1.74
C ILE A 321 -35.14 12.11 2.40
N LEU A 322 -35.57 12.24 3.65
CA LEU A 322 -36.35 11.23 4.31
C LEU A 322 -37.73 11.05 3.61
N ARG A 323 -38.40 12.13 3.23
CA ARG A 323 -39.65 12.10 2.46
C ARG A 323 -39.50 11.27 1.19
N LEU A 324 -38.39 11.44 0.46
CA LEU A 324 -38.11 10.66 -0.75
C LEU A 324 -38.02 9.17 -0.44
N GLY A 325 -37.35 8.79 0.65
CA GLY A 325 -37.24 7.39 1.11
C GLY A 325 -38.61 6.78 1.42
N VAL A 326 -39.42 7.50 2.22
CA VAL A 326 -40.78 7.04 2.60
C VAL A 326 -41.66 6.96 1.35
N THR A 327 -41.64 7.96 0.47
CA THR A 327 -42.42 7.96 -0.79
C THR A 327 -42.10 6.73 -1.63
N ASN A 328 -40.82 6.36 -1.77
CA ASN A 328 -40.44 5.17 -2.54
C ASN A 328 -40.93 3.87 -1.90
N LEU A 329 -40.94 3.77 -0.57
CA LEU A 329 -41.46 2.57 0.11
C LEU A 329 -42.99 2.45 -0.05
N VAL A 330 -43.73 3.55 0.15
CA VAL A 330 -45.20 3.55 -0.01
C VAL A 330 -45.59 3.32 -1.46
N TYR A 331 -44.90 3.96 -2.41
CA TYR A 331 -45.11 3.72 -3.85
C TYR A 331 -44.85 2.26 -4.23
N ASN A 332 -43.80 1.66 -3.67
CA ASN A 332 -43.49 0.25 -3.88
C ASN A 332 -44.61 -0.66 -3.32
N ALA A 333 -45.10 -0.38 -2.12
CA ALA A 333 -46.23 -1.08 -1.53
C ALA A 333 -47.48 -1.01 -2.43
N ILE A 334 -47.84 0.20 -2.93
CA ILE A 334 -48.97 0.38 -3.87
C ILE A 334 -48.75 -0.40 -5.17
N THR A 335 -47.51 -0.38 -5.68
CA THR A 335 -47.20 -1.02 -6.96
C THR A 335 -47.38 -2.54 -6.92
N TYR A 336 -46.88 -3.18 -5.87
CA TYR A 336 -46.85 -4.65 -5.77
C TYR A 336 -48.03 -5.27 -5.00
N THR A 337 -48.78 -4.49 -4.28
CA THR A 337 -50.05 -5.00 -3.66
C THR A 337 -51.08 -5.20 -4.74
N PRO A 338 -51.78 -6.36 -4.74
CA PRO A 338 -52.91 -6.62 -5.68
C PRO A 338 -54.10 -5.67 -5.41
N ASN A 339 -54.98 -5.59 -6.40
CA ASN A 339 -56.26 -4.87 -6.24
C ASN A 339 -56.99 -5.38 -4.99
N LYS A 340 -57.63 -4.45 -4.25
CA LYS A 340 -58.32 -4.68 -2.97
C LYS A 340 -57.42 -5.09 -1.81
N GLY A 341 -56.07 -5.02 -1.98
CA GLY A 341 -55.15 -5.24 -0.89
C GLY A 341 -55.09 -4.07 0.09
N VAL A 342 -54.39 -4.26 1.17
CA VAL A 342 -54.27 -3.29 2.27
C VAL A 342 -52.81 -2.85 2.42
N ILE A 343 -52.64 -1.56 2.60
CA ILE A 343 -51.34 -0.94 2.89
C ILE A 343 -51.51 -0.12 4.16
N SER A 344 -50.68 -0.33 5.16
CA SER A 344 -50.68 0.47 6.37
C SER A 344 -49.34 1.17 6.55
N VAL A 345 -49.39 2.44 6.98
CA VAL A 345 -48.21 3.23 7.27
C VAL A 345 -48.33 3.77 8.69
N ALA A 346 -47.28 3.62 9.47
CA ALA A 346 -47.22 4.06 10.86
C ALA A 346 -45.91 4.76 11.19
N ALA A 347 -45.95 5.69 12.17
CA ALA A 347 -44.79 6.21 12.82
C ALA A 347 -44.84 5.93 14.31
N THR A 348 -43.86 5.26 14.87
CA THR A 348 -43.84 4.77 16.24
C THR A 348 -42.46 4.97 16.89
N ARG A 349 -42.32 4.65 18.18
CA ARG A 349 -41.01 4.57 18.84
C ARG A 349 -40.72 3.12 19.21
N SER A 350 -39.48 2.71 18.99
CA SER A 350 -38.97 1.44 19.51
C SER A 350 -38.92 1.45 21.05
N PRO A 351 -38.87 0.28 21.69
CA PRO A 351 -38.61 0.19 23.13
C PRO A 351 -37.25 0.78 23.53
N ALA A 352 -36.30 0.87 22.59
CA ALA A 352 -34.98 1.48 22.77
C ALA A 352 -34.98 3.02 22.61
N GLY A 353 -36.11 3.60 22.17
CA GLY A 353 -36.26 5.05 21.97
C GLY A 353 -36.07 5.51 20.53
N ASP A 354 -35.63 4.65 19.60
CA ASP A 354 -35.46 5.01 18.19
C ASP A 354 -36.84 5.37 17.55
N ALA A 355 -36.77 6.28 16.59
CA ALA A 355 -37.96 6.64 15.81
C ALA A 355 -38.12 5.66 14.63
N LEU A 356 -39.31 5.11 14.49
CA LEU A 356 -39.61 4.11 13.46
C LEU A 356 -40.68 4.66 12.49
N ILE A 357 -40.48 4.38 11.18
CA ILE A 357 -41.58 4.45 10.20
C ILE A 357 -41.77 3.06 9.62
N GLU A 358 -42.99 2.55 9.68
CA GLU A 358 -43.34 1.22 9.21
C GLU A 358 -44.27 1.34 8.00
N VAL A 359 -43.96 0.60 6.94
CA VAL A 359 -44.78 0.48 5.73
C VAL A 359 -45.07 -1.02 5.56
N GLN A 360 -46.30 -1.42 5.80
CA GLN A 360 -46.75 -2.80 5.67
C GLN A 360 -47.69 -2.96 4.47
N ASP A 361 -47.51 -4.01 3.70
CA ASP A 361 -48.35 -4.36 2.56
C ASP A 361 -48.83 -5.80 2.65
N THR A 362 -49.94 -6.08 1.96
CA THR A 362 -50.51 -7.44 1.78
C THR A 362 -50.22 -7.97 0.38
N GLY A 363 -49.07 -7.63 -0.16
CA GLY A 363 -48.60 -8.06 -1.47
C GLY A 363 -48.11 -9.50 -1.52
N PRO A 364 -47.43 -9.90 -2.58
CA PRO A 364 -46.97 -11.28 -2.78
C PRO A 364 -45.83 -11.68 -1.82
N GLY A 365 -45.26 -10.73 -1.07
CA GLY A 365 -44.09 -10.95 -0.24
C GLY A 365 -42.82 -11.16 -1.04
N ILE A 366 -41.69 -11.35 -0.33
CA ILE A 366 -40.35 -11.42 -0.91
C ILE A 366 -39.67 -12.70 -0.42
N PRO A 367 -39.32 -13.62 -1.34
CA PRO A 367 -38.60 -14.83 -0.99
C PRO A 367 -37.28 -14.55 -0.29
N ALA A 368 -36.84 -15.38 0.65
CA ALA A 368 -35.65 -15.15 1.48
C ALA A 368 -34.38 -14.96 0.67
N ALA A 369 -34.23 -15.66 -0.46
CA ALA A 369 -33.05 -15.57 -1.33
C ALA A 369 -32.86 -14.18 -2.00
N HIS A 370 -33.90 -13.35 -1.99
CA HIS A 370 -33.91 -12.06 -2.68
C HIS A 370 -33.91 -10.86 -1.73
N ARG A 371 -34.11 -11.05 -0.42
CA ARG A 371 -34.30 -9.96 0.55
C ARG A 371 -33.12 -9.00 0.67
N GLU A 372 -31.90 -9.48 0.51
CA GLU A 372 -30.71 -8.60 0.50
C GLU A 372 -30.56 -7.87 -0.83
N ARG A 373 -30.93 -8.53 -1.94
CA ARG A 373 -30.73 -8.04 -3.29
C ARG A 373 -31.76 -7.04 -3.78
N ILE A 374 -32.94 -6.99 -3.17
CA ILE A 374 -34.00 -6.05 -3.59
C ILE A 374 -33.60 -4.58 -3.45
N PHE A 375 -32.59 -4.29 -2.66
CA PHE A 375 -32.00 -2.96 -2.52
C PHE A 375 -30.91 -2.67 -3.54
N ASP A 376 -30.53 -3.68 -4.37
CA ASP A 376 -29.59 -3.47 -5.46
C ASP A 376 -30.30 -2.69 -6.57
N ARG A 377 -29.56 -1.83 -7.27
CA ARG A 377 -30.09 -1.01 -8.38
C ARG A 377 -30.53 -1.91 -9.53
N PHE A 378 -31.67 -1.54 -10.14
CA PHE A 378 -32.29 -2.26 -11.25
C PHE A 378 -32.68 -3.71 -10.92
N TYR A 379 -32.58 -4.10 -9.65
CA TYR A 379 -32.93 -5.44 -9.24
C TYR A 379 -34.46 -5.62 -9.21
N ARG A 380 -34.92 -6.73 -9.76
CA ARG A 380 -36.38 -7.10 -9.84
C ARG A 380 -36.50 -8.59 -9.68
N LEU A 381 -37.56 -9.04 -8.95
CA LEU A 381 -37.85 -10.45 -8.71
C LEU A 381 -38.24 -11.18 -9.99
N ASP A 382 -39.07 -10.54 -10.86
CA ASP A 382 -39.58 -11.10 -12.12
C ASP A 382 -39.38 -10.08 -13.27
N SER A 383 -38.59 -10.43 -14.25
CA SER A 383 -38.35 -9.60 -15.43
C SER A 383 -39.50 -9.62 -16.45
N GLY A 384 -40.44 -10.55 -16.35
CA GLY A 384 -41.55 -10.77 -17.30
C GLY A 384 -42.85 -10.06 -16.94
N ARG A 385 -43.39 -10.28 -15.74
CA ARG A 385 -44.65 -9.67 -15.27
C ARG A 385 -44.55 -8.22 -14.84
N SER A 386 -43.37 -7.76 -14.49
CA SER A 386 -43.19 -6.42 -13.92
C SER A 386 -43.03 -5.32 -14.97
N ARG A 387 -43.05 -5.61 -16.29
CA ARG A 387 -43.13 -4.58 -17.33
C ARG A 387 -44.47 -3.85 -17.33
N GLU A 388 -45.54 -4.55 -16.98
CA GLU A 388 -46.90 -3.97 -16.85
C GLU A 388 -47.04 -3.09 -15.60
N THR A 389 -46.27 -3.34 -14.53
CA THR A 389 -46.32 -2.57 -13.27
C THR A 389 -45.42 -1.37 -13.18
N GLY A 390 -44.61 -1.09 -14.23
CA GLY A 390 -43.89 0.19 -14.40
C GLY A 390 -42.69 0.45 -13.47
N GLY A 391 -42.27 -0.46 -12.60
CA GLY A 391 -41.19 -0.26 -11.67
C GLY A 391 -39.79 -0.41 -12.34
N ILE A 392 -38.91 0.59 -12.18
CA ILE A 392 -37.57 0.64 -12.80
C ILE A 392 -36.52 -0.12 -11.97
N GLY A 393 -36.87 -0.58 -10.74
CA GLY A 393 -35.92 -1.24 -9.82
C GLY A 393 -34.93 -0.27 -9.14
N LEU A 394 -35.23 1.02 -9.11
CA LEU A 394 -34.42 2.03 -8.41
C LEU A 394 -35.03 2.49 -7.07
N GLY A 395 -36.33 2.32 -6.87
CA GLY A 395 -37.04 2.90 -5.73
C GLY A 395 -36.53 2.40 -4.36
N LEU A 396 -36.29 1.09 -4.20
CA LEU A 396 -35.77 0.54 -2.95
C LEU A 396 -34.28 0.93 -2.71
N ALA A 397 -33.47 1.04 -3.76
CA ALA A 397 -32.10 1.54 -3.66
C ALA A 397 -32.08 3.02 -3.21
N ILE A 398 -33.01 3.84 -3.74
CA ILE A 398 -33.18 5.24 -3.32
C ILE A 398 -33.67 5.32 -1.87
N ALA A 399 -34.65 4.48 -1.49
CA ALA A 399 -35.15 4.45 -0.11
C ALA A 399 -34.03 4.12 0.87
N ARG A 400 -33.25 3.10 0.59
CA ARG A 400 -32.10 2.71 1.41
C ARG A 400 -31.09 3.84 1.53
N TRP A 401 -30.68 4.44 0.43
CA TRP A 401 -29.78 5.57 0.44
C TRP A 401 -30.32 6.76 1.25
N ALA A 402 -31.59 7.12 1.07
CA ALA A 402 -32.19 8.26 1.75
C ALA A 402 -32.24 8.06 3.28
N VAL A 403 -32.47 6.85 3.73
CA VAL A 403 -32.47 6.47 5.14
C VAL A 403 -31.02 6.44 5.70
N GLU A 404 -30.08 5.80 5.00
CA GLU A 404 -28.68 5.73 5.39
C GLU A 404 -28.02 7.14 5.43
N ALA A 405 -28.37 8.02 4.49
CA ALA A 405 -27.92 9.41 4.50
C ALA A 405 -28.36 10.15 5.78
N ASN A 406 -29.53 9.84 6.31
CA ASN A 406 -30.03 10.36 7.59
C ASN A 406 -29.51 9.60 8.84
N GLY A 407 -28.50 8.71 8.68
CA GLY A 407 -27.93 7.93 9.78
C GLY A 407 -28.83 6.77 10.25
N GLY A 408 -29.88 6.45 9.51
CA GLY A 408 -30.81 5.37 9.80
C GLY A 408 -30.49 4.07 9.07
N ARG A 409 -31.35 3.07 9.24
CA ARG A 409 -31.32 1.79 8.50
C ARG A 409 -32.71 1.34 8.12
N ILE A 410 -32.80 0.51 7.07
CA ILE A 410 -34.06 -0.17 6.69
C ILE A 410 -33.97 -1.64 7.12
N GLU A 411 -35.00 -2.08 7.84
CA GLU A 411 -35.24 -3.49 8.20
C GLU A 411 -36.39 -4.02 7.35
N LEU A 412 -36.33 -5.30 6.98
CA LEU A 412 -37.34 -5.97 6.17
C LEU A 412 -37.78 -7.27 6.82
N GLU A 413 -39.06 -7.37 7.07
CA GLU A 413 -39.74 -8.61 7.39
C GLU A 413 -40.73 -8.94 6.25
N SER A 414 -40.63 -10.10 5.65
CA SER A 414 -41.48 -10.47 4.53
C SER A 414 -41.60 -11.99 4.45
N GLU A 415 -42.80 -12.46 4.14
CA GLU A 415 -43.07 -13.87 3.90
C GLU A 415 -43.83 -14.01 2.58
N GLU A 416 -43.39 -14.91 1.72
CA GLU A 416 -44.00 -15.16 0.42
C GLU A 416 -45.49 -15.51 0.57
N GLY A 417 -46.35 -14.80 -0.14
CA GLY A 417 -47.79 -14.92 -0.07
C GLY A 417 -48.50 -14.19 1.11
N ARG A 418 -47.76 -13.52 2.00
CA ARG A 418 -48.30 -12.79 3.15
C ARG A 418 -48.05 -11.30 3.16
N GLY A 419 -47.15 -10.83 2.29
CA GLY A 419 -46.80 -9.42 2.19
C GLY A 419 -45.45 -9.08 2.78
N SER A 420 -45.18 -7.78 2.93
CA SER A 420 -43.91 -7.25 3.42
C SER A 420 -44.14 -6.15 4.44
N LEU A 421 -43.21 -6.05 5.39
CA LEU A 421 -43.09 -4.95 6.33
C LEU A 421 -41.69 -4.34 6.16
N PHE A 422 -41.63 -3.11 5.68
CA PHE A 422 -40.44 -2.30 5.65
C PHE A 422 -40.43 -1.35 6.85
N ARG A 423 -39.38 -1.39 7.62
CA ARG A 423 -39.20 -0.55 8.81
C ARG A 423 -37.98 0.35 8.64
N ILE A 424 -38.20 1.65 8.61
CA ILE A 424 -37.15 2.66 8.72
C ILE A 424 -36.87 2.87 10.19
N VAL A 425 -35.61 2.74 10.60
CA VAL A 425 -35.14 3.00 11.96
C VAL A 425 -34.22 4.21 11.92
N LEU A 426 -34.63 5.28 12.58
CA LEU A 426 -33.81 6.49 12.76
C LEU A 426 -33.34 6.56 14.21
N PRO A 427 -32.03 6.83 14.45
CA PRO A 427 -31.51 6.91 15.79
C PRO A 427 -32.20 8.02 16.58
N SER A 428 -32.37 7.79 17.87
CA SER A 428 -32.85 8.84 18.78
C SER A 428 -31.88 10.01 18.80
N PRO A 429 -32.33 11.25 18.81
CA PRO A 429 -31.51 12.46 18.84
C PRO A 429 -30.61 12.55 20.09
#